data_e3f222d33bd58ea300a30ac0f93d350b
#
_entry.id   e3f222d33bd58ea300a30ac0f93d350b
#
_cell.length_a   1.000
_cell.length_b   1.000
_cell.length_c   1.000
_cell.angle_alpha   90.00
_cell.angle_beta   90.00
_cell.angle_gamma   90.00
#
_symmetry.space_group_name_H-M   'P 1'
#
loop_
_entity.id
_entity.type
_entity.pdbx_description
1 polymer ?
#
loop_
_entity_poly.entity_id
_entity_poly.type
_entity_poly.pdbx_seq_one_letter_code
_entity_poly.pdbx_strand_id
1 'polypeptide(L)'
;MQFNVPHISYSRPAAAASLILLSSFALAQAWVTDSTCPDDNHAAFHACAIEAAKTFEPALTADGHPDMRGIWRRRGTAHESIHAHPPTPDDGGGPSFIVEPASGIAPIQDWAEAKRRQNRPEYVHQNAICRLSGVPLTMYMTGTMQFMQNADHFLVQGEEAHAFRVIPVDDREHIGEDIKLWNGDSVGRWKGNSLVIDTTNQNAEAWLDQRGRFFTDEAHVEESFTLVDAN
;
A
#
# COMPACT_ATOMS: atom_id res chain seq x y z
N MET A 1 -38.31 36.21 -19.71
CA MET A 1 -37.22 37.08 -19.24
C MET A 1 -36.03 36.87 -20.14
N GLN A 2 -35.73 37.85 -21.03
CA GLN A 2 -34.60 37.83 -21.94
C GLN A 2 -33.44 38.58 -21.27
N PHE A 3 -32.31 37.93 -21.08
CA PHE A 3 -31.07 38.59 -20.61
C PHE A 3 -30.28 39.09 -21.81
N ASN A 4 -30.09 40.39 -21.85
CA ASN A 4 -29.31 41.08 -22.86
C ASN A 4 -27.83 41.13 -22.36
N VAL A 5 -26.90 40.53 -23.13
CA VAL A 5 -25.46 40.53 -22.83
C VAL A 5 -24.81 41.62 -23.68
N PRO A 6 -24.12 42.61 -23.09
CA PRO A 6 -23.43 43.64 -23.87
C PRO A 6 -22.17 43.09 -24.57
N HIS A 7 -22.05 43.34 -25.87
CA HIS A 7 -20.84 43.10 -26.64
C HIS A 7 -19.75 44.07 -26.26
N ILE A 8 -18.63 43.54 -25.72
CA ILE A 8 -17.41 44.30 -25.51
C ILE A 8 -16.47 44.03 -26.70
N SER A 9 -16.25 45.07 -27.51
CA SER A 9 -15.26 45.01 -28.58
C SER A 9 -13.87 45.38 -28.06
N TYR A 10 -12.92 44.45 -28.17
CA TYR A 10 -11.50 44.72 -27.88
C TYR A 10 -10.79 45.10 -29.17
N SER A 11 -10.25 46.33 -29.24
CA SER A 11 -9.27 46.75 -30.21
C SER A 11 -7.89 46.19 -29.84
N ARG A 12 -7.26 45.43 -30.74
CA ARG A 12 -5.91 44.90 -30.59
C ARG A 12 -4.87 45.98 -30.80
N PRO A 13 -3.93 46.21 -29.90
CA PRO A 13 -2.67 46.84 -30.21
C PRO A 13 -1.72 45.79 -30.81
N ALA A 14 -1.08 46.12 -31.94
CA ALA A 14 0.00 45.33 -32.47
C ALA A 14 1.23 45.47 -31.56
N ALA A 15 1.56 44.41 -30.83
CA ALA A 15 2.80 44.33 -30.06
C ALA A 15 3.69 43.26 -30.68
N ALA A 16 4.92 43.64 -30.94
CA ALA A 16 5.96 42.80 -31.49
C ALA A 16 6.18 41.55 -30.61
N ALA A 17 6.07 40.38 -31.23
CA ALA A 17 6.34 39.12 -30.59
C ALA A 17 7.84 38.91 -30.44
N SER A 18 8.40 39.18 -29.29
CA SER A 18 9.67 38.58 -28.86
C SER A 18 9.40 37.12 -28.52
N LEU A 19 9.84 36.21 -29.41
CA LEU A 19 9.90 34.78 -29.13
C LEU A 19 10.93 34.54 -28.03
N ILE A 20 10.47 34.51 -26.78
CA ILE A 20 11.22 33.87 -25.71
C ILE A 20 10.91 32.37 -25.84
N LEU A 21 11.86 31.64 -26.40
CA LEU A 21 11.93 30.18 -26.32
C LEU A 21 12.18 29.82 -24.84
N LEU A 22 11.11 29.75 -24.08
CA LEU A 22 11.10 29.01 -22.83
C LEU A 22 11.23 27.53 -23.21
N SER A 23 12.47 27.04 -23.25
CA SER A 23 12.72 25.60 -23.18
C SER A 23 12.13 25.13 -21.84
N SER A 24 10.89 24.68 -21.88
CA SER A 24 10.30 23.89 -20.82
C SER A 24 11.14 22.62 -20.72
N PHE A 25 12.14 22.62 -19.86
CA PHE A 25 12.65 21.38 -19.31
C PHE A 25 11.45 20.76 -18.58
N ALA A 26 10.66 19.96 -19.28
CA ALA A 26 9.90 18.94 -18.65
C ALA A 26 10.95 18.06 -17.95
N LEU A 27 11.16 18.29 -16.68
CA LEU A 27 11.72 17.27 -15.80
C LEU A 27 10.71 16.13 -15.89
N ALA A 28 10.91 15.24 -16.87
CA ALA A 28 10.34 13.93 -16.81
C ALA A 28 10.84 13.41 -15.46
N GLN A 29 9.96 13.36 -14.48
CA GLN A 29 10.21 12.56 -13.28
C GLN A 29 10.41 11.15 -13.83
N ALA A 30 11.65 10.76 -13.97
CA ALA A 30 11.98 9.38 -14.21
C ALA A 30 11.42 8.64 -13.00
N TRP A 31 10.44 7.80 -13.23
CA TRP A 31 10.01 6.85 -12.23
C TRP A 31 11.22 5.96 -11.97
N VAL A 32 11.86 6.17 -10.85
CA VAL A 32 13.01 5.34 -10.50
C VAL A 32 12.44 3.97 -10.17
N THR A 33 12.75 3.01 -11.03
CA THR A 33 12.15 1.67 -10.98
C THR A 33 13.17 0.60 -10.60
N ASP A 34 14.43 0.96 -10.47
CA ASP A 34 15.51 0.00 -10.29
C ASP A 34 15.94 -0.06 -8.83
N SER A 35 15.35 -0.99 -8.09
CA SER A 35 15.93 -1.44 -6.82
C SER A 35 17.23 -2.19 -7.07
N THR A 36 18.18 -2.06 -6.18
CA THR A 36 19.42 -2.87 -6.20
C THR A 36 19.16 -4.35 -5.87
N CYS A 37 17.96 -4.66 -5.34
CA CYS A 37 17.55 -6.01 -4.99
C CYS A 37 16.75 -6.67 -6.12
N PRO A 38 16.90 -7.99 -6.36
CA PRO A 38 16.18 -8.72 -7.40
C PRO A 38 14.67 -8.71 -7.10
N ASP A 39 13.83 -8.53 -8.12
CA ASP A 39 12.38 -8.39 -7.97
C ASP A 39 11.56 -9.58 -8.51
N ASP A 40 12.24 -10.58 -9.05
CA ASP A 40 11.65 -11.79 -9.61
C ASP A 40 11.36 -12.89 -8.57
N ASN A 41 11.89 -12.73 -7.36
CA ASN A 41 11.76 -13.69 -6.26
C ASN A 41 11.63 -12.96 -4.92
N HIS A 42 10.47 -13.06 -4.28
CA HIS A 42 10.19 -12.34 -3.03
C HIS A 42 11.10 -12.73 -1.87
N ALA A 43 11.53 -13.98 -1.76
CA ALA A 43 12.45 -14.41 -0.72
C ALA A 43 13.86 -13.83 -0.95
N ALA A 44 14.34 -13.83 -2.20
CA ALA A 44 15.61 -13.22 -2.56
C ALA A 44 15.58 -11.69 -2.39
N PHE A 45 14.47 -11.05 -2.78
CA PHE A 45 14.25 -9.63 -2.53
C PHE A 45 14.31 -9.32 -1.04
N HIS A 46 13.55 -10.06 -0.22
CA HIS A 46 13.50 -9.86 1.23
C HIS A 46 14.88 -10.00 1.88
N ALA A 47 15.64 -11.05 1.54
CA ALA A 47 16.98 -11.24 2.05
C ALA A 47 17.93 -10.09 1.67
N CYS A 48 17.88 -9.66 0.41
CA CYS A 48 18.64 -8.51 -0.09
C CYS A 48 18.25 -7.21 0.62
N ALA A 49 16.95 -6.96 0.78
CA ALA A 49 16.42 -5.75 1.43
C ALA A 49 16.86 -5.65 2.89
N ILE A 50 16.86 -6.78 3.63
CA ILE A 50 17.39 -6.83 5.01
C ILE A 50 18.87 -6.41 5.06
N GLU A 51 19.70 -6.88 4.15
CA GLU A 51 21.11 -6.50 4.10
C GLU A 51 21.28 -5.02 3.69
N ALA A 52 20.55 -4.56 2.68
CA ALA A 52 20.60 -3.17 2.24
C ALA A 52 20.18 -2.19 3.36
N ALA A 53 19.14 -2.53 4.11
CA ALA A 53 18.66 -1.73 5.24
C ALA A 53 19.72 -1.48 6.33
N LYS A 54 20.73 -2.35 6.45
CA LYS A 54 21.78 -2.17 7.47
C LYS A 54 22.74 -1.02 7.18
N THR A 55 22.85 -0.63 5.92
CA THR A 55 23.83 0.36 5.45
C THR A 55 23.18 1.58 4.80
N PHE A 56 21.90 1.51 4.47
CA PHE A 56 21.20 2.63 3.86
C PHE A 56 20.88 3.71 4.90
N GLU A 57 21.28 4.93 4.60
CA GLU A 57 20.98 6.11 5.41
C GLU A 57 19.88 6.92 4.73
N PRO A 58 18.62 6.82 5.19
CA PRO A 58 17.51 7.54 4.58
C PRO A 58 17.57 9.05 4.87
N ALA A 59 16.98 9.85 4.01
CA ALA A 59 16.65 11.23 4.34
C ALA A 59 15.70 11.25 5.55
N LEU A 60 15.88 12.25 6.42
CA LEU A 60 15.08 12.38 7.63
C LEU A 60 14.08 13.55 7.53
N THR A 61 12.96 13.40 8.18
CA THR A 61 12.00 14.47 8.45
C THR A 61 12.53 15.42 9.53
N ALA A 62 11.85 16.54 9.76
CA ALA A 62 12.26 17.53 10.77
C ALA A 62 12.26 16.98 12.20
N ASP A 63 11.46 15.94 12.47
CA ASP A 63 11.38 15.21 13.74
C ASP A 63 12.39 14.07 13.85
N GLY A 64 13.26 13.89 12.84
CA GLY A 64 14.40 12.97 12.91
C GLY A 64 14.09 11.52 12.52
N HIS A 65 12.93 11.25 11.94
CA HIS A 65 12.56 9.93 11.44
C HIS A 65 12.77 9.79 9.93
N PRO A 66 12.97 8.58 9.38
CA PRO A 66 13.04 8.36 7.95
C PRO A 66 11.86 8.99 7.20
N ASP A 67 12.15 9.73 6.14
CA ASP A 67 11.13 10.36 5.31
C ASP A 67 10.55 9.37 4.30
N MET A 68 9.42 8.77 4.63
CA MET A 68 8.71 7.81 3.80
C MET A 68 7.62 8.44 2.94
N ARG A 69 7.46 9.78 2.99
CA ARG A 69 6.42 10.48 2.23
C ARG A 69 6.60 10.30 0.73
N GLY A 70 5.52 10.09 0.03
CA GLY A 70 5.56 9.97 -1.42
C GLY A 70 4.48 9.06 -1.99
N ILE A 71 4.56 8.84 -3.30
CA ILE A 71 3.73 7.88 -4.02
C ILE A 71 4.59 6.65 -4.27
N TRP A 72 4.11 5.51 -3.79
CA TRP A 72 4.81 4.24 -3.85
C TRP A 72 4.10 3.28 -4.77
N ARG A 73 4.86 2.60 -5.60
CA ARG A 73 4.37 1.54 -6.48
C ARG A 73 4.75 0.18 -5.91
N ARG A 74 3.78 -0.71 -5.83
CA ARG A 74 4.04 -2.09 -5.44
C ARG A 74 4.80 -2.83 -6.54
N ARG A 75 5.72 -3.68 -6.15
CA ARG A 75 6.38 -4.64 -7.04
C ARG A 75 5.69 -5.99 -6.90
N GLY A 76 4.74 -6.24 -7.78
CA GLY A 76 3.89 -7.42 -7.73
C GLY A 76 2.68 -7.25 -6.81
N THR A 77 1.76 -8.16 -6.95
CA THR A 77 0.49 -8.20 -6.21
C THR A 77 0.18 -9.62 -5.78
N ALA A 78 -0.49 -9.79 -4.66
CA ALA A 78 -0.92 -11.09 -4.16
C ALA A 78 -2.42 -11.12 -3.84
N HIS A 79 -3.18 -10.18 -4.41
CA HIS A 79 -4.62 -10.08 -4.13
C HIS A 79 -5.40 -11.31 -4.59
N GLU A 80 -5.02 -11.96 -5.69
CA GLU A 80 -5.65 -13.22 -6.09
C GLU A 80 -5.21 -14.37 -5.20
N SER A 81 -3.92 -14.51 -4.95
CA SER A 81 -3.37 -15.56 -4.09
C SER A 81 -2.05 -15.13 -3.45
N ILE A 82 -1.94 -15.27 -2.14
CA ILE A 82 -0.67 -15.10 -1.43
C ILE A 82 0.31 -16.27 -1.67
N HIS A 83 -0.18 -17.41 -2.18
CA HIS A 83 0.66 -18.55 -2.57
C HIS A 83 1.04 -18.48 -4.05
N ALA A 84 2.13 -19.13 -4.43
CA ALA A 84 2.49 -19.31 -5.84
C ALA A 84 1.33 -19.87 -6.64
N HIS A 85 1.09 -19.32 -7.83
CA HIS A 85 0.03 -19.76 -8.71
C HIS A 85 0.32 -19.42 -10.18
N PRO A 86 -0.23 -20.19 -11.14
CA PRO A 86 -0.11 -19.88 -12.55
C PRO A 86 -0.92 -18.63 -12.91
N PRO A 87 -0.63 -18.00 -14.07
CA PRO A 87 -1.43 -16.90 -14.58
C PRO A 87 -2.91 -17.24 -14.71
N THR A 88 -3.77 -16.25 -14.47
CA THR A 88 -5.21 -16.29 -14.74
C THR A 88 -5.58 -15.14 -15.69
N PRO A 89 -6.82 -15.04 -16.20
CA PRO A 89 -7.22 -13.90 -17.01
C PRO A 89 -7.07 -12.54 -16.31
N ASP A 90 -7.18 -12.52 -14.99
CA ASP A 90 -7.21 -11.29 -14.18
C ASP A 90 -5.91 -11.03 -13.41
N ASP A 91 -5.00 -12.02 -13.40
CA ASP A 91 -3.74 -11.95 -12.65
C ASP A 91 -2.62 -12.63 -13.42
N GLY A 92 -1.46 -11.98 -13.50
CA GLY A 92 -0.26 -12.51 -14.18
C GLY A 92 0.35 -13.75 -13.53
N GLY A 93 -0.16 -14.20 -12.38
CA GLY A 93 0.44 -15.27 -11.58
C GLY A 93 1.80 -14.87 -11.01
N GLY A 94 2.46 -15.81 -10.35
CA GLY A 94 3.79 -15.51 -9.83
C GLY A 94 4.23 -16.42 -8.67
N PRO A 95 5.40 -16.13 -8.10
CA PRO A 95 5.89 -16.80 -6.91
C PRO A 95 5.04 -16.45 -5.68
N SER A 96 5.20 -17.22 -4.62
CA SER A 96 4.53 -16.92 -3.35
C SER A 96 5.03 -15.61 -2.75
N PHE A 97 4.12 -14.83 -2.16
CA PHE A 97 4.46 -13.68 -1.31
C PHE A 97 4.92 -14.11 0.09
N ILE A 98 4.71 -15.38 0.44
CA ILE A 98 5.14 -15.92 1.73
C ILE A 98 6.62 -16.26 1.65
N VAL A 99 7.41 -15.58 2.46
CA VAL A 99 8.86 -15.81 2.61
C VAL A 99 9.12 -16.83 3.72
N GLU A 100 8.38 -16.75 4.81
CA GLU A 100 8.41 -17.67 5.93
C GLU A 100 7.03 -18.31 6.14
N PRO A 101 6.92 -19.64 6.17
CA PRO A 101 8.00 -20.63 6.01
C PRO A 101 8.56 -20.69 4.59
N ALA A 102 9.79 -21.16 4.43
CA ALA A 102 10.49 -21.26 3.15
C ALA A 102 9.78 -22.12 2.08
N SER A 103 8.77 -22.89 2.47
CA SER A 103 7.86 -23.59 1.53
C SER A 103 7.01 -22.64 0.71
N GLY A 104 6.88 -21.37 1.12
CA GLY A 104 5.98 -20.40 0.51
C GLY A 104 4.49 -20.72 0.73
N ILE A 105 4.16 -21.55 1.72
CA ILE A 105 2.79 -21.98 2.01
C ILE A 105 2.42 -21.55 3.42
N ALA A 106 1.34 -20.77 3.54
CA ALA A 106 0.82 -20.36 4.85
C ALA A 106 0.42 -21.60 5.68
N PRO A 107 0.74 -21.63 6.99
CA PRO A 107 0.40 -22.74 7.87
C PRO A 107 -1.08 -22.68 8.27
N ILE A 108 -1.97 -22.94 7.31
CA ILE A 108 -3.41 -22.88 7.50
C ILE A 108 -3.88 -24.14 8.23
N GLN A 109 -4.70 -23.96 9.25
CA GLN A 109 -5.31 -25.05 9.99
C GLN A 109 -6.37 -25.79 9.16
N ASP A 110 -6.56 -27.09 9.42
CA ASP A 110 -7.47 -27.93 8.62
C ASP A 110 -8.92 -27.41 8.58
N TRP A 111 -9.42 -26.89 9.70
CA TRP A 111 -10.76 -26.30 9.76
C TRP A 111 -10.86 -25.02 8.92
N ALA A 112 -9.80 -24.22 8.89
CA ALA A 112 -9.76 -23.00 8.13
C ALA A 112 -9.67 -23.29 6.62
N GLU A 113 -8.95 -24.34 6.22
CA GLU A 113 -8.93 -24.80 4.84
C GLU A 113 -10.31 -25.33 4.38
N ALA A 114 -11.04 -26.03 5.25
CA ALA A 114 -12.41 -26.45 4.97
C ALA A 114 -13.34 -25.23 4.78
N LYS A 115 -13.24 -24.21 5.64
CA LYS A 115 -13.99 -22.96 5.52
C LYS A 115 -13.62 -22.18 4.26
N ARG A 116 -12.34 -22.10 3.91
CA ARG A 116 -11.85 -21.45 2.70
C ARG A 116 -12.53 -22.03 1.44
N ARG A 117 -12.67 -23.36 1.37
CA ARG A 117 -13.32 -24.03 0.23
C ARG A 117 -14.80 -23.66 0.12
N GLN A 118 -15.47 -23.41 1.25
CA GLN A 118 -16.86 -22.94 1.29
C GLN A 118 -16.97 -21.49 0.87
N ASN A 119 -16.03 -20.61 1.30
CA ASN A 119 -16.03 -19.21 0.97
C ASN A 119 -15.89 -18.94 -0.54
N ARG A 120 -15.10 -19.74 -1.24
CA ARG A 120 -14.73 -19.50 -2.64
C ARG A 120 -15.91 -19.39 -3.62
N PRO A 121 -16.93 -20.24 -3.57
CA PRO A 121 -18.08 -20.13 -4.49
C PRO A 121 -18.91 -18.87 -4.32
N GLU A 122 -18.87 -18.28 -3.14
CA GLU A 122 -19.66 -17.09 -2.76
C GLU A 122 -18.81 -15.80 -2.83
N TYR A 123 -17.57 -15.92 -3.28
CA TYR A 123 -16.65 -14.78 -3.28
C TYR A 123 -17.12 -13.69 -4.22
N VAL A 124 -17.36 -12.52 -3.65
CA VAL A 124 -17.47 -11.25 -4.36
C VAL A 124 -16.31 -10.37 -3.95
N HIS A 125 -15.54 -9.90 -4.90
CA HIS A 125 -14.39 -9.04 -4.62
C HIS A 125 -14.84 -7.85 -3.75
N GLN A 126 -14.16 -7.62 -2.64
CA GLN A 126 -14.60 -6.64 -1.64
C GLN A 126 -14.75 -5.23 -2.22
N ASN A 127 -13.85 -4.85 -3.12
CA ASN A 127 -13.92 -3.58 -3.83
C ASN A 127 -15.18 -3.46 -4.73
N ALA A 128 -15.66 -4.57 -5.29
CA ALA A 128 -16.87 -4.59 -6.12
C ALA A 128 -18.14 -4.30 -5.32
N ILE A 129 -18.11 -4.47 -4.02
CA ILE A 129 -19.21 -4.18 -3.09
C ILE A 129 -18.89 -3.02 -2.15
N CYS A 130 -17.91 -2.19 -2.50
CA CYS A 130 -17.50 -1.00 -1.74
C CYS A 130 -17.10 -1.30 -0.28
N ARG A 131 -16.53 -2.47 0.00
CA ARG A 131 -15.96 -2.82 1.30
C ARG A 131 -14.45 -2.59 1.29
N LEU A 132 -13.90 -2.23 2.43
CA LEU A 132 -12.46 -2.12 2.61
C LEU A 132 -11.79 -3.51 2.58
N SER A 133 -10.61 -3.58 2.03
CA SER A 133 -9.88 -4.86 1.90
C SER A 133 -9.31 -5.38 3.23
N GLY A 134 -9.23 -4.51 4.23
CA GLY A 134 -8.62 -4.86 5.51
C GLY A 134 -7.09 -4.97 5.45
N VAL A 135 -6.49 -5.28 6.59
CA VAL A 135 -5.05 -5.48 6.75
C VAL A 135 -4.81 -6.99 6.91
N PRO A 136 -3.86 -7.61 6.18
CA PRO A 136 -2.82 -6.99 5.35
C PRO A 136 -3.17 -6.84 3.86
N LEU A 137 -4.34 -7.29 3.37
CA LEU A 137 -4.64 -7.34 1.93
C LEU A 137 -4.44 -6.00 1.23
N THR A 138 -4.81 -4.87 1.87
CA THR A 138 -4.58 -3.53 1.32
C THR A 138 -3.13 -3.29 0.89
N MET A 139 -2.16 -3.93 1.55
CA MET A 139 -0.74 -3.69 1.28
C MET A 139 -0.22 -4.41 0.03
N TYR A 140 -0.89 -5.45 -0.46
CA TYR A 140 -0.47 -6.20 -1.63
C TYR A 140 -1.54 -6.29 -2.74
N MET A 141 -2.50 -5.37 -2.75
CA MET A 141 -3.44 -5.16 -3.85
C MET A 141 -2.76 -4.48 -5.05
N THR A 142 -3.49 -4.32 -6.14
CA THR A 142 -3.06 -3.54 -7.31
C THR A 142 -2.95 -2.03 -7.00
N GLY A 143 -2.45 -1.26 -7.96
CA GLY A 143 -2.37 0.20 -7.88
C GLY A 143 -1.19 0.74 -7.05
N THR A 144 -1.24 2.02 -6.81
CA THR A 144 -0.24 2.78 -6.05
C THR A 144 -0.68 3.04 -4.62
N MET A 145 0.24 3.44 -3.78
CA MET A 145 -0.02 3.94 -2.43
C MET A 145 0.61 5.31 -2.26
N GLN A 146 -0.05 6.17 -1.52
CA GLN A 146 0.55 7.40 -1.02
C GLN A 146 0.80 7.27 0.48
N PHE A 147 2.03 7.57 0.88
CA PHE A 147 2.38 7.71 2.29
C PHE A 147 2.46 9.20 2.63
N MET A 148 1.84 9.56 3.74
CA MET A 148 1.89 10.88 4.34
C MET A 148 2.34 10.72 5.80
N GLN A 149 3.15 11.64 6.29
CA GLN A 149 3.81 11.51 7.59
C GLN A 149 3.94 12.88 8.25
N ASN A 150 3.67 12.92 9.53
CA ASN A 150 4.05 13.98 10.45
C ASN A 150 4.56 13.37 11.76
N ALA A 151 4.86 14.20 12.78
CA ALA A 151 5.42 13.71 14.04
C ALA A 151 4.53 12.68 14.75
N ASP A 152 3.20 12.81 14.65
CA ASP A 152 2.25 12.05 15.44
C ASP A 152 1.55 10.94 14.65
N HIS A 153 1.58 10.99 13.31
CA HIS A 153 0.80 10.09 12.47
C HIS A 153 1.54 9.68 11.20
N PHE A 154 1.32 8.43 10.83
CA PHE A 154 1.64 7.89 9.51
C PHE A 154 0.34 7.50 8.80
N LEU A 155 0.17 7.96 7.56
CA LEU A 155 -1.03 7.67 6.77
C LEU A 155 -0.66 6.84 5.56
N VAL A 156 -1.44 5.79 5.32
CA VAL A 156 -1.39 4.98 4.12
C VAL A 156 -2.67 5.17 3.35
N GLN A 157 -2.58 5.73 2.15
CA GLN A 157 -3.70 5.84 1.23
C GLN A 157 -3.46 4.95 0.01
N GLY A 158 -4.36 4.00 -0.23
CA GLY A 158 -4.36 3.15 -1.41
C GLY A 158 -5.17 3.76 -2.55
N GLU A 159 -4.73 3.54 -3.79
CA GLU A 159 -5.50 3.88 -4.98
C GLU A 159 -6.77 3.02 -5.08
N GLU A 160 -6.64 1.74 -4.74
CA GLU A 160 -7.75 0.79 -4.73
C GLU A 160 -8.69 1.00 -3.55
N ALA A 161 -10.01 0.87 -3.81
CA ALA A 161 -11.08 0.95 -2.83
C ALA A 161 -11.14 2.26 -2.01
N HIS A 162 -10.39 3.29 -2.42
CA HIS A 162 -10.24 4.55 -1.67
C HIS A 162 -9.86 4.29 -0.20
N ALA A 163 -9.16 3.19 0.05
CA ALA A 163 -8.79 2.77 1.39
C ALA A 163 -7.71 3.70 1.95
N PHE A 164 -7.92 4.18 3.15
CA PHE A 164 -6.91 4.91 3.88
C PHE A 164 -6.81 4.38 5.32
N ARG A 165 -5.62 4.48 5.88
CA ARG A 165 -5.34 4.15 7.28
C ARG A 165 -4.63 5.33 7.91
N VAL A 166 -5.12 5.79 9.04
CA VAL A 166 -4.46 6.77 9.90
C VAL A 166 -3.86 6.00 11.07
N ILE A 167 -2.57 6.03 11.19
CA ILE A 167 -1.80 5.24 12.15
C ILE A 167 -1.13 6.22 13.11
N PRO A 168 -1.62 6.36 14.35
CA PRO A 168 -0.93 7.11 15.38
C PRO A 168 0.45 6.52 15.65
N VAL A 169 1.45 7.39 15.84
CA VAL A 169 2.85 7.02 16.14
C VAL A 169 3.23 7.64 17.49
N ASP A 170 2.48 7.29 18.52
CA ASP A 170 2.53 7.90 19.85
C ASP A 170 2.58 6.90 21.00
N ASP A 171 2.87 5.63 20.70
CA ASP A 171 2.92 4.52 21.68
C ASP A 171 1.63 4.31 22.49
N ARG A 172 0.47 4.79 22.01
CA ARG A 172 -0.80 4.56 22.67
C ARG A 172 -1.14 3.07 22.74
N GLU A 173 -1.98 2.71 23.67
CA GLU A 173 -2.60 1.39 23.70
C GLU A 173 -3.67 1.25 22.59
N HIS A 174 -3.94 0.02 22.19
CA HIS A 174 -5.05 -0.26 21.29
C HIS A 174 -6.40 0.06 21.95
N ILE A 175 -7.40 0.30 21.10
CA ILE A 175 -8.79 0.45 21.57
C ILE A 175 -9.28 -0.85 22.21
N GLY A 176 -10.38 -0.76 22.97
CA GLY A 176 -10.95 -1.93 23.64
C GLY A 176 -11.25 -3.08 22.70
N GLU A 177 -11.00 -4.30 23.14
CA GLU A 177 -11.08 -5.54 22.34
C GLU A 177 -12.46 -5.78 21.71
N ASP A 178 -13.53 -5.27 22.32
CA ASP A 178 -14.90 -5.37 21.82
C ASP A 178 -15.19 -4.49 20.59
N ILE A 179 -14.31 -3.53 20.29
CA ILE A 179 -14.48 -2.64 19.15
C ILE A 179 -13.77 -3.24 17.93
N LYS A 180 -14.52 -3.68 16.93
CA LYS A 180 -13.98 -4.29 15.70
C LYS A 180 -14.17 -3.38 14.50
N LEU A 181 -13.10 -3.15 13.75
CA LEU A 181 -13.01 -2.24 12.62
C LEU A 181 -12.60 -2.99 11.34
N TRP A 182 -12.94 -2.44 10.17
CA TRP A 182 -12.56 -3.03 8.88
C TRP A 182 -11.04 -3.14 8.66
N ASN A 183 -10.32 -2.09 8.98
CA ASN A 183 -8.86 -2.04 8.87
C ASN A 183 -8.17 -2.34 10.21
N GLY A 184 -8.93 -2.75 11.22
CA GLY A 184 -8.42 -2.88 12.57
C GLY A 184 -8.04 -1.55 13.20
N ASP A 185 -7.47 -1.61 14.39
CA ASP A 185 -6.83 -0.51 15.08
C ASP A 185 -5.31 -0.66 14.94
N SER A 186 -4.67 0.32 14.32
CA SER A 186 -3.23 0.31 14.03
C SER A 186 -2.51 1.31 14.91
N VAL A 187 -1.42 0.90 15.53
CA VAL A 187 -0.51 1.76 16.30
C VAL A 187 0.90 1.58 15.78
N GLY A 188 1.56 2.67 15.43
CA GLY A 188 2.92 2.69 14.90
C GLY A 188 3.94 3.08 15.96
N ARG A 189 5.15 2.56 15.82
CA ARG A 189 6.31 2.98 16.61
C ARG A 189 7.60 2.89 15.80
N TRP A 190 8.47 3.87 15.98
CA TRP A 190 9.78 3.84 15.34
C TRP A 190 10.75 2.91 16.09
N LYS A 191 11.39 2.02 15.36
CA LYS A 191 12.50 1.18 15.84
C LYS A 191 13.73 1.45 14.94
N GLY A 192 14.57 2.41 15.32
CA GLY A 192 15.66 2.88 14.46
C GLY A 192 15.11 3.48 13.16
N ASN A 193 15.55 2.96 12.01
CA ASN A 193 15.10 3.41 10.70
C ASN A 193 13.85 2.68 10.19
N SER A 194 13.18 1.90 11.02
CA SER A 194 11.95 1.18 10.66
C SER A 194 10.74 1.71 11.40
N LEU A 195 9.65 1.92 10.70
CA LEU A 195 8.33 2.11 11.29
C LEU A 195 7.68 0.73 11.45
N VAL A 196 7.46 0.31 12.69
CA VAL A 196 6.73 -0.93 13.01
C VAL A 196 5.31 -0.58 13.38
N ILE A 197 4.35 -1.20 12.71
CA ILE A 197 2.92 -0.98 12.90
C ILE A 197 2.31 -2.27 13.41
N ASP A 198 1.64 -2.17 14.53
CA ASP A 198 0.87 -3.24 15.16
C ASP A 198 -0.61 -3.00 14.85
N THR A 199 -1.32 -4.03 14.37
CA THR A 199 -2.74 -3.93 14.02
C THR A 199 -3.52 -5.09 14.62
N THR A 200 -4.51 -4.75 15.44
CA THR A 200 -5.46 -5.68 16.06
C THR A 200 -6.90 -5.23 15.77
N ASN A 201 -7.89 -5.77 16.45
CA ASN A 201 -9.30 -5.32 16.42
C ASN A 201 -9.95 -5.36 15.03
N GLN A 202 -9.55 -6.28 14.15
CA GLN A 202 -10.19 -6.47 12.86
C GLN A 202 -11.53 -7.21 13.00
N ASN A 203 -12.50 -6.90 12.13
CA ASN A 203 -13.86 -7.46 12.19
C ASN A 203 -14.03 -8.83 11.52
N ALA A 204 -12.95 -9.45 11.03
CA ALA A 204 -12.93 -10.73 10.32
C ALA A 204 -13.77 -10.80 9.01
N GLU A 205 -14.26 -9.67 8.52
CA GLU A 205 -15.03 -9.60 7.26
C GLU A 205 -14.14 -9.50 6.02
N ALA A 206 -12.86 -9.17 6.21
CA ALA A 206 -11.87 -9.11 5.16
C ALA A 206 -11.18 -10.47 4.97
N TRP A 207 -10.60 -10.67 3.77
CA TRP A 207 -9.89 -11.89 3.44
C TRP A 207 -8.42 -11.60 3.15
N LEU A 208 -7.59 -12.62 3.23
CA LEU A 208 -6.18 -12.51 2.88
C LEU A 208 -5.96 -12.50 1.35
N ASP A 209 -6.84 -13.15 0.59
CA ASP A 209 -6.77 -13.18 -0.87
C ASP A 209 -8.10 -13.62 -1.50
N GLN A 210 -8.17 -13.55 -2.83
CA GLN A 210 -9.36 -13.94 -3.60
C GLN A 210 -9.57 -15.46 -3.66
N ARG A 211 -8.68 -16.26 -3.14
CA ARG A 211 -8.86 -17.72 -3.01
C ARG A 211 -9.65 -18.10 -1.76
N GLY A 212 -10.17 -17.10 -1.02
CA GLY A 212 -11.01 -17.30 0.15
C GLY A 212 -10.23 -17.58 1.43
N ARG A 213 -8.92 -17.32 1.45
CA ARG A 213 -8.15 -17.34 2.71
C ARG A 213 -8.59 -16.17 3.55
N PHE A 214 -8.78 -16.40 4.83
CA PHE A 214 -9.35 -15.44 5.76
C PHE A 214 -8.59 -15.45 7.09
N PHE A 215 -8.91 -14.52 7.92
CA PHE A 215 -8.48 -14.45 9.32
C PHE A 215 -9.71 -14.26 10.22
N THR A 216 -9.52 -14.48 11.51
CA THR A 216 -10.55 -14.24 12.53
C THR A 216 -10.41 -12.84 13.13
N ASP A 217 -11.35 -12.45 13.96
CA ASP A 217 -11.32 -11.20 14.73
C ASP A 217 -10.24 -11.17 15.85
N GLU A 218 -9.56 -12.30 16.03
CA GLU A 218 -8.37 -12.43 16.89
C GLU A 218 -7.06 -12.16 16.12
N ALA A 219 -7.15 -11.79 14.83
CA ALA A 219 -5.97 -11.56 14.01
C ALA A 219 -5.12 -10.41 14.56
N HIS A 220 -3.81 -10.67 14.61
CA HIS A 220 -2.78 -9.72 14.95
C HIS A 220 -1.81 -9.62 13.77
N VAL A 221 -1.59 -8.41 13.25
CA VAL A 221 -0.72 -8.16 12.12
C VAL A 221 0.35 -7.17 12.51
N GLU A 222 1.62 -7.57 12.42
CA GLU A 222 2.75 -6.66 12.54
C GLU A 222 3.28 -6.35 11.13
N GLU A 223 3.41 -5.08 10.81
CA GLU A 223 4.00 -4.58 9.56
C GLU A 223 5.28 -3.81 9.88
N SER A 224 6.31 -3.96 9.07
CA SER A 224 7.55 -3.20 9.21
C SER A 224 7.89 -2.49 7.91
N PHE A 225 7.99 -1.17 7.96
CA PHE A 225 8.37 -0.32 6.83
C PHE A 225 9.79 0.18 7.02
N THR A 226 10.66 -0.13 6.08
CA THR A 226 12.07 0.26 6.12
C THR A 226 12.51 0.67 4.72
N LEU A 227 13.11 1.86 4.60
CA LEU A 227 13.73 2.30 3.37
C LEU A 227 15.05 1.55 3.17
N VAL A 228 15.28 1.05 1.96
CA VAL A 228 16.47 0.24 1.61
C VAL A 228 17.29 0.85 0.48
N ASP A 229 16.72 1.82 -0.22
CA ASP A 229 17.38 2.64 -1.23
C ASP A 229 16.67 4.01 -1.35
N ALA A 230 17.17 4.87 -2.24
CA ALA A 230 16.63 6.22 -2.42
C ALA A 230 15.45 6.28 -3.42
N ASN A 231 14.95 5.12 -3.86
CA ASN A 231 14.02 5.01 -4.99
C ASN A 231 12.67 4.47 -4.57
#